data_13b65783eac942988f47350984055db2
#
_entry.id   13b65783eac942988f47350984055db2
#
_cell.length_a   1.000
_cell.length_b   1.000
_cell.length_c   1.000
_cell.angle_alpha   90.00
_cell.angle_beta   90.00
_cell.angle_gamma   90.00
#
_symmetry.space_group_name_H-M   'P 1'
#
loop_
_entity.id
_entity.type
_entity.pdbx_description
1 polymer ?
#
loop_
_entity_poly.entity_id
_entity_poly.type
_entity_poly.pdbx_seq_one_letter_code
_entity_poly.pdbx_strand_id
1 'polypeptide(L)'
;MSAESKRCVLVVDDDADIRETLREAVEMVGCTALLAKDGQDALQVLGQHRPCLIILDLIMPVMTGEELLAAMRLQPELAQLPVIVSTSAPKRAPAGVPVLPKPIDLRAFWAWIRQNCDCAVAPLS
;
A
#
# COMPACT_ATOMS: atom_id res chain seq x y z
N MET A 1 3.63 -7.78 17.31
CA MET A 1 3.08 -6.77 18.20
C MET A 1 2.24 -5.79 17.45
N SER A 2 1.11 -5.48 18.01
CA SER A 2 0.14 -4.63 17.36
C SER A 2 0.62 -3.20 17.14
N ALA A 3 1.46 -2.68 18.03
CA ALA A 3 1.95 -1.30 17.89
C ALA A 3 2.76 -1.12 16.62
N GLU A 4 3.54 -2.13 16.24
CA GLU A 4 4.35 -2.05 15.02
C GLU A 4 3.50 -2.10 13.76
N SER A 5 2.44 -2.92 13.76
CA SER A 5 1.63 -3.09 12.57
C SER A 5 0.82 -1.86 12.21
N LYS A 6 0.60 -0.94 13.17
CA LYS A 6 -0.13 0.31 12.88
C LYS A 6 0.78 1.45 12.48
N ARG A 7 2.08 1.19 12.33
CA ARG A 7 3.08 2.22 12.06
C ARG A 7 3.77 2.05 10.73
N CYS A 8 3.34 1.09 9.92
CA CYS A 8 3.99 0.88 8.64
C CYS A 8 2.98 0.84 7.51
N VAL A 9 3.41 1.37 6.38
CA VAL A 9 2.66 1.37 5.13
C VAL A 9 3.42 0.51 4.14
N LEU A 10 2.74 -0.45 3.53
CA LEU A 10 3.37 -1.30 2.50
C LEU A 10 3.13 -0.68 1.13
N VAL A 11 4.22 -0.42 0.42
CA VAL A 11 4.19 0.11 -0.94
C VAL A 11 4.55 -1.02 -1.90
N VAL A 12 3.63 -1.39 -2.78
CA VAL A 12 3.82 -2.48 -3.74
C VAL A 12 3.75 -1.89 -5.15
N ASP A 13 4.90 -1.78 -5.81
CA ASP A 13 5.00 -1.23 -7.15
C ASP A 13 6.30 -1.72 -7.77
N ASP A 14 6.25 -2.13 -9.04
CA ASP A 14 7.44 -2.63 -9.71
C ASP A 14 8.39 -1.53 -10.18
N ASP A 15 7.94 -0.29 -10.19
CA ASP A 15 8.76 0.85 -10.57
C ASP A 15 9.56 1.35 -9.37
N ALA A 16 10.88 1.24 -9.44
CA ALA A 16 11.75 1.62 -8.33
C ALA A 16 11.63 3.11 -7.98
N ASP A 17 11.45 3.97 -8.97
CA ASP A 17 11.33 5.40 -8.71
C ASP A 17 10.03 5.73 -7.98
N ILE A 18 8.95 5.05 -8.33
CA ILE A 18 7.67 5.24 -7.65
C ILE A 18 7.78 4.73 -6.22
N ARG A 19 8.38 3.54 -6.03
CA ARG A 19 8.58 3.00 -4.66
C ARG A 19 9.35 4.00 -3.80
N GLU A 20 10.42 4.57 -4.33
CA GLU A 20 11.24 5.50 -3.57
C GLU A 20 10.48 6.78 -3.23
N THR A 21 9.74 7.32 -4.19
CA THR A 21 8.93 8.52 -3.97
C THR A 21 7.88 8.28 -2.89
N LEU A 22 7.20 7.14 -2.96
CA LEU A 22 6.17 6.81 -1.97
C LEU A 22 6.77 6.50 -0.60
N ARG A 23 7.96 5.88 -0.56
CA ARG A 23 8.68 5.67 0.70
C ARG A 23 8.95 7.01 1.39
N GLU A 24 9.47 7.97 0.64
CA GLU A 24 9.73 9.29 1.19
C GLU A 24 8.46 9.94 1.71
N ALA A 25 7.36 9.82 0.95
CA ALA A 25 6.09 10.39 1.35
C ALA A 25 5.59 9.78 2.66
N VAL A 26 5.73 8.46 2.82
CA VAL A 26 5.34 7.76 4.04
C VAL A 26 6.17 8.25 5.23
N GLU A 27 7.47 8.36 5.03
CA GLU A 27 8.37 8.79 6.11
C GLU A 27 8.15 10.24 6.52
N MET A 28 7.73 11.08 5.58
CA MET A 28 7.44 12.48 5.88
C MET A 28 6.32 12.66 6.90
N VAL A 29 5.40 11.73 6.99
CA VAL A 29 4.31 11.81 7.96
C VAL A 29 4.54 10.95 9.20
N GLY A 30 5.76 10.46 9.36
CA GLY A 30 6.15 9.76 10.60
C GLY A 30 5.94 8.26 10.59
N CYS A 31 5.58 7.67 9.46
CA CYS A 31 5.37 6.23 9.36
C CYS A 31 6.58 5.54 8.74
N THR A 32 6.67 4.23 8.93
CA THR A 32 7.71 3.42 8.29
C THR A 32 7.17 2.84 7.00
N ALA A 33 7.97 2.89 5.94
CA ALA A 33 7.60 2.28 4.66
C ALA A 33 8.19 0.89 4.56
N LEU A 34 7.35 -0.07 4.19
CA LEU A 34 7.78 -1.39 3.74
C LEU A 34 7.61 -1.42 2.23
N LEU A 35 8.55 -2.02 1.53
CA LEU A 35 8.55 -1.98 0.07
C LEU A 35 8.49 -3.39 -0.50
N ALA A 36 7.75 -3.54 -1.59
CA ALA A 36 7.69 -4.78 -2.35
C ALA A 36 7.64 -4.43 -3.83
N LYS A 37 8.33 -5.20 -4.64
CA LYS A 37 8.43 -4.93 -6.08
C LYS A 37 7.40 -5.67 -6.90
N ASP A 38 6.72 -6.65 -6.32
CA ASP A 38 5.65 -7.41 -6.97
C ASP A 38 4.79 -8.06 -5.90
N GLY A 39 3.75 -8.79 -6.36
CA GLY A 39 2.82 -9.40 -5.43
C GLY A 39 3.44 -10.52 -4.59
N GLN A 40 4.36 -11.27 -5.16
CA GLN A 40 5.01 -12.35 -4.42
C GLN A 40 5.89 -11.80 -3.30
N ASP A 41 6.65 -10.75 -3.60
CA ASP A 41 7.47 -10.06 -2.62
C ASP A 41 6.58 -9.47 -1.51
N ALA A 42 5.42 -8.91 -1.89
CA ALA A 42 4.46 -8.38 -0.92
C ALA A 42 3.95 -9.46 0.02
N LEU A 43 3.66 -10.66 -0.48
CA LEU A 43 3.21 -11.75 0.38
C LEU A 43 4.28 -12.15 1.39
N GLN A 44 5.55 -12.11 1.00
CA GLN A 44 6.63 -12.39 1.94
C GLN A 44 6.68 -11.34 3.05
N VAL A 45 6.51 -10.06 2.70
CA VAL A 45 6.47 -8.99 3.69
C VAL A 45 5.27 -9.21 4.63
N LEU A 46 4.13 -9.55 4.08
CA LEU A 46 2.90 -9.77 4.87
C LEU A 46 2.98 -11.01 5.74
N GLY A 47 3.91 -11.90 5.47
CA GLY A 47 4.18 -13.04 6.34
C GLY A 47 4.75 -12.64 7.69
N GLN A 48 5.34 -11.45 7.79
CA GLN A 48 6.02 -10.99 9.00
C GLN A 48 5.49 -9.68 9.54
N HIS A 49 4.71 -8.94 8.76
CA HIS A 49 4.26 -7.60 9.13
C HIS A 49 2.78 -7.42 8.85
N ARG A 50 2.14 -6.53 9.61
CA ARG A 50 0.74 -6.16 9.40
C ARG A 50 0.67 -4.66 9.21
N PRO A 51 0.87 -4.18 7.97
CA PRO A 51 0.82 -2.73 7.71
C PRO A 51 -0.57 -2.17 7.97
N CYS A 52 -0.62 -0.89 8.31
CA CYS A 52 -1.89 -0.21 8.52
C CYS A 52 -2.55 0.19 7.20
N LEU A 53 -1.78 0.20 6.11
CA LEU A 53 -2.28 0.55 4.79
C LEU A 53 -1.37 -0.08 3.76
N ILE A 54 -1.96 -0.57 2.67
CA ILE A 54 -1.21 -1.10 1.52
C ILE A 54 -1.59 -0.24 0.33
N ILE A 55 -0.58 0.32 -0.36
CA ILE A 55 -0.79 0.93 -1.67
C ILE A 55 -0.24 -0.01 -2.73
N LEU A 56 -1.06 -0.37 -3.69
CA LEU A 56 -0.84 -1.51 -4.57
C LEU A 56 -1.01 -1.12 -6.03
N ASP A 57 0.04 -1.33 -6.82
CA ASP A 57 -0.06 -1.24 -8.28
C ASP A 57 -0.71 -2.52 -8.83
N LEU A 58 -1.59 -2.38 -9.79
CA LEU A 58 -2.25 -3.55 -10.39
C LEU A 58 -1.37 -4.25 -11.42
N ILE A 59 -0.57 -3.50 -12.16
CA ILE A 59 0.17 -4.04 -13.30
C ILE A 59 1.62 -4.25 -12.89
N MET A 60 1.96 -5.49 -12.54
CA MET A 60 3.29 -5.86 -12.10
C MET A 60 3.65 -7.22 -12.68
N PRO A 61 4.96 -7.50 -12.87
CA PRO A 61 5.38 -8.83 -13.28
C PRO A 61 5.26 -9.84 -12.12
N VAL A 62 5.42 -11.10 -12.41
CA VAL A 62 5.43 -12.23 -11.47
C VAL A 62 4.06 -12.48 -10.86
N MET A 63 3.56 -11.55 -10.08
CA MET A 63 2.22 -11.61 -9.51
C MET A 63 1.60 -10.22 -9.59
N THR A 64 0.48 -10.13 -10.28
CA THR A 64 -0.23 -8.85 -10.45
C THR A 64 -0.88 -8.41 -9.15
N GLY A 65 -1.30 -7.14 -9.11
CA GLY A 65 -2.04 -6.63 -7.96
C GLY A 65 -3.35 -7.37 -7.73
N GLU A 66 -4.04 -7.74 -8.82
CA GLU A 66 -5.29 -8.50 -8.71
C GLU A 66 -5.05 -9.88 -8.10
N GLU A 67 -3.97 -10.55 -8.51
CA GLU A 67 -3.60 -11.84 -7.94
C GLU A 67 -3.22 -11.73 -6.47
N LEU A 68 -2.52 -10.66 -6.10
CA LEU A 68 -2.19 -10.41 -4.71
C LEU A 68 -3.46 -10.21 -3.87
N LEU A 69 -4.40 -9.42 -4.37
CA LEU A 69 -5.66 -9.20 -3.66
C LEU A 69 -6.41 -10.50 -3.45
N ALA A 70 -6.44 -11.37 -4.48
CA ALA A 70 -7.10 -12.67 -4.38
C ALA A 70 -6.43 -13.53 -3.32
N ALA A 71 -5.09 -13.55 -3.30
CA ALA A 71 -4.34 -14.33 -2.30
C ALA A 71 -4.61 -13.83 -0.88
N MET A 72 -4.67 -12.51 -0.70
CA MET A 72 -4.94 -11.92 0.61
C MET A 72 -6.33 -12.28 1.12
N ARG A 73 -7.31 -12.33 0.23
CA ARG A 73 -8.69 -12.65 0.61
C ARG A 73 -8.85 -14.06 1.14
N LEU A 74 -7.93 -14.96 0.81
CA LEU A 74 -7.95 -16.34 1.29
C LEU A 74 -7.42 -16.47 2.71
N GLN A 75 -6.79 -15.44 3.25
CA GLN A 75 -6.23 -15.45 4.60
C GLN A 75 -6.96 -14.41 5.45
N PRO A 76 -7.71 -14.84 6.48
CA PRO A 76 -8.55 -13.90 7.24
C PRO A 76 -7.79 -12.70 7.82
N GLU A 77 -6.56 -12.92 8.30
CA GLU A 77 -5.80 -11.82 8.89
C GLU A 77 -5.31 -10.81 7.85
N LEU A 78 -5.19 -11.21 6.59
CA LEU A 78 -4.79 -10.31 5.50
C LEU A 78 -6.00 -9.68 4.82
N ALA A 79 -7.13 -10.38 4.81
CA ALA A 79 -8.33 -9.91 4.13
C ALA A 79 -8.87 -8.61 4.72
N GLN A 80 -8.52 -8.30 5.97
CA GLN A 80 -9.01 -7.12 6.67
C GLN A 80 -8.10 -5.91 6.50
N LEU A 81 -6.91 -6.08 5.95
CA LEU A 81 -5.97 -4.96 5.82
C LEU A 81 -6.47 -3.95 4.80
N PRO A 82 -6.43 -2.65 5.12
CA PRO A 82 -6.84 -1.62 4.16
C PRO A 82 -5.91 -1.58 2.96
N VAL A 83 -6.49 -1.56 1.77
CA VAL A 83 -5.75 -1.52 0.51
C VAL A 83 -6.30 -0.40 -0.36
N ILE A 84 -5.42 0.43 -0.90
CA ILE A 84 -5.77 1.33 -2.00
C ILE A 84 -4.97 0.91 -3.23
N VAL A 85 -5.61 0.96 -4.37
CA VAL A 85 -4.99 0.60 -5.64
C VAL A 85 -4.51 1.87 -6.32
N SER A 86 -3.22 1.88 -6.72
CA SER A 86 -2.66 2.98 -7.48
C SER A 86 -2.34 2.47 -8.87
N THR A 87 -3.00 3.03 -9.88
CA THR A 87 -2.89 2.50 -11.23
C THR A 87 -3.09 3.59 -12.26
N SER A 88 -2.43 3.44 -13.41
CA SER A 88 -2.68 4.26 -14.59
C SER A 88 -3.90 3.77 -15.36
N ALA A 89 -4.48 2.64 -14.97
CA ALA A 89 -5.68 2.08 -15.60
C ALA A 89 -6.79 1.89 -14.56
N PRO A 90 -7.42 3.00 -14.07
CA PRO A 90 -8.38 2.90 -12.97
C PRO A 90 -9.56 1.98 -13.24
N LYS A 91 -9.93 1.84 -14.51
CA LYS A 91 -11.07 0.98 -14.87
C LYS A 91 -10.80 -0.50 -14.63
N ARG A 92 -9.54 -0.88 -14.46
CA ARG A 92 -9.18 -2.26 -14.18
C ARG A 92 -9.25 -2.62 -12.70
N ALA A 93 -9.44 -1.61 -11.84
CA ALA A 93 -9.48 -1.86 -10.39
C ALA A 93 -10.71 -2.71 -10.05
N PRO A 94 -10.54 -3.68 -9.13
CA PRO A 94 -11.69 -4.48 -8.69
C PRO A 94 -12.75 -3.61 -8.02
N ALA A 95 -14.01 -4.03 -8.16
CA ALA A 95 -15.10 -3.31 -7.52
C ALA A 95 -14.93 -3.30 -6.00
N GLY A 96 -15.23 -2.16 -5.39
CA GLY A 96 -15.17 -2.02 -3.94
C GLY A 96 -13.80 -1.70 -3.38
N VAL A 97 -12.76 -1.62 -4.20
CA VAL A 97 -11.42 -1.25 -3.75
C VAL A 97 -11.17 0.21 -4.11
N PRO A 98 -10.78 1.05 -3.14
CA PRO A 98 -10.51 2.46 -3.45
C PRO A 98 -9.32 2.59 -4.39
N VAL A 99 -9.37 3.61 -5.25
CA VAL A 99 -8.36 3.85 -6.27
C VAL A 99 -7.72 5.22 -6.07
N LEU A 100 -6.40 5.24 -6.15
CA LEU A 100 -5.63 6.46 -6.20
C LEU A 100 -4.92 6.49 -7.55
N PRO A 101 -5.43 7.26 -8.53
CA PRO A 101 -4.90 7.20 -9.89
C PRO A 101 -3.46 7.71 -9.98
N LYS A 102 -2.74 7.23 -10.98
CA LYS A 102 -1.42 7.76 -11.32
C LYS A 102 -1.59 8.90 -12.33
N PRO A 103 -0.78 9.96 -12.25
CA PRO A 103 0.25 10.20 -11.24
C PRO A 103 -0.36 10.46 -9.86
N ILE A 104 0.33 9.96 -8.83
CA ILE A 104 -0.23 9.97 -7.48
C ILE A 104 -0.20 11.37 -6.89
N ASP A 105 -1.35 11.82 -6.40
CA ASP A 105 -1.45 13.04 -5.61
C ASP A 105 -1.01 12.71 -4.18
N LEU A 106 0.10 13.27 -3.74
CA LEU A 106 0.65 12.96 -2.42
C LEU A 106 -0.27 13.40 -1.29
N ARG A 107 -1.01 14.49 -1.46
CA ARG A 107 -1.95 14.93 -0.43
C ARG A 107 -3.06 13.90 -0.23
N ALA A 108 -3.55 13.33 -1.32
CA ALA A 108 -4.56 12.27 -1.24
C ALA A 108 -3.98 11.03 -0.58
N PHE A 109 -2.73 10.69 -0.90
CA PHE A 109 -2.06 9.55 -0.29
C PHE A 109 -1.90 9.78 1.22
N TRP A 110 -1.44 10.94 1.63
CA TRP A 110 -1.31 11.28 3.04
C TRP A 110 -2.65 11.22 3.79
N ALA A 111 -3.74 11.63 3.13
CA ALA A 111 -5.07 11.53 3.73
C ALA A 111 -5.44 10.07 4.01
N TRP A 112 -5.14 9.16 3.08
CA TRP A 112 -5.37 7.74 3.29
C TRP A 112 -4.54 7.19 4.45
N ILE A 113 -3.27 7.61 4.54
CA ILE A 113 -2.41 7.18 5.64
C ILE A 113 -2.99 7.65 6.98
N ARG A 114 -3.39 8.91 7.06
CA ARG A 114 -3.95 9.45 8.31
C ARG A 114 -5.21 8.73 8.75
N GLN A 115 -6.02 8.30 7.80
CA GLN A 115 -7.26 7.61 8.12
C GLN A 115 -7.03 6.21 8.66
N ASN A 116 -5.91 5.59 8.33
CA ASN A 116 -5.69 4.17 8.60
C ASN A 116 -4.53 3.90 9.55
N CYS A 117 -3.64 4.86 9.77
CA CYS A 117 -2.40 4.62 10.48
C CYS A 117 -2.26 5.55 11.67
N ASP A 118 -1.87 4.97 12.81
CA ASP A 118 -1.66 5.74 14.04
C ASP A 118 -0.36 6.53 14.02
N CYS A 119 0.59 6.16 13.15
CA CYS A 119 1.89 6.81 13.08
C CYS A 119 1.82 8.18 12.40
N ALA A 120 0.81 8.40 11.56
CA ALA A 120 0.78 9.58 10.72
C ALA A 120 0.48 10.83 11.52
N VAL A 121 1.32 11.86 11.29
CA VAL A 121 1.04 13.22 11.78
C VAL A 121 0.65 14.05 10.57
N ALA A 122 -0.11 15.12 10.80
CA ALA A 122 -0.51 15.99 9.71
C ALA A 122 0.73 16.60 9.06
N PRO A 123 0.88 16.44 7.73
CA PRO A 123 2.00 17.09 7.06
C PRO A 123 1.86 18.61 7.16
N LEU A 124 2.97 19.28 7.11
CA LEU A 124 2.96 20.74 7.11
C LEU A 124 2.28 21.21 5.83
N SER A 125 1.33 22.09 5.99
CA SER A 125 0.56 22.61 4.86
C SER A 125 1.32 23.67 4.10
#